data_60577a841338be797cb93aebe820c3b4
#
_entry.id   60577a841338be797cb93aebe820c3b4
#
_cell.length_a   1.000
_cell.length_b   1.000
_cell.length_c   1.000
_cell.angle_alpha   90.00
_cell.angle_beta   90.00
_cell.angle_gamma   90.00
#
_symmetry.space_group_name_H-M   'P 1'
#
loop_
_entity.id
_entity.type
_entity.pdbx_description
1 polymer ?
#
loop_
_entity_poly.entity_id
_entity_poly.type
_entity_poly.pdbx_seq_one_letter_code
_entity_poly.pdbx_strand_id
1 'polypeptide(L)'
;VCVFAVRLDTYEKVESSVFYIGSNDADDLTAIRRYLLTSLPSLPIAGEYIHRDAYLIGEKYGKDTFLFIEKFGTANVPKAFAMKDKVDGFLEKFKIKGLTDQILQAITFFLPSHLPKRMTEYRDRYEHHLVLRVENNSKAQTEQFLKEYFTVHQSGNYFVCSEEEGRKAFLHRFAIAGAAIRYRDTHRSEVEDIVALDIALRRNDREWVEQLPAEMENKILYKLYYGHFFCHVFHQDYILKKGNDPLEMEHQMWKLLDARRAEYPAEHNVGHLYIAKPALANFYQKLDPTNSFNVGIGHTSKLKYWGKAKS
;
A
#
# COMPACT_ATOMS: atom_id res chain seq x y z
N VAL A 1 23.93 -1.35 -11.88
CA VAL A 1 23.52 -2.37 -12.88
C VAL A 1 22.86 -1.67 -14.04
N CYS A 2 23.34 -1.93 -15.27
CA CYS A 2 22.69 -1.46 -16.48
C CYS A 2 21.85 -2.62 -17.06
N VAL A 3 20.55 -2.41 -17.19
CA VAL A 3 19.64 -3.36 -17.84
C VAL A 3 19.45 -2.94 -19.27
N PHE A 4 19.93 -3.73 -20.23
CA PHE A 4 19.82 -3.45 -21.67
C PHE A 4 18.55 -4.03 -22.29
N ALA A 5 18.07 -5.15 -21.76
CA ALA A 5 16.86 -5.80 -22.23
C ALA A 5 16.24 -6.64 -21.12
N VAL A 6 14.93 -6.70 -21.10
CA VAL A 6 14.14 -7.57 -20.24
C VAL A 6 13.19 -8.37 -21.11
N ARG A 7 13.18 -9.68 -20.97
CA ARG A 7 12.15 -10.54 -21.55
C ARG A 7 11.05 -10.71 -20.51
N LEU A 8 9.84 -10.33 -20.86
CA LEU A 8 8.67 -10.50 -20.01
C LEU A 8 7.73 -11.51 -20.68
N ASP A 9 7.13 -12.37 -19.87
CA ASP A 9 5.98 -13.14 -20.30
C ASP A 9 4.79 -12.18 -20.42
N THR A 10 4.05 -12.30 -21.49
CA THR A 10 2.86 -11.49 -21.74
C THR A 10 1.63 -12.35 -21.65
N TYR A 11 0.57 -11.78 -21.11
CA TYR A 11 -0.74 -12.42 -21.03
C TYR A 11 -1.68 -11.72 -22.03
N GLU A 12 -2.56 -12.51 -22.63
CA GLU A 12 -3.62 -11.96 -23.46
C GLU A 12 -4.52 -11.05 -22.62
N LYS A 13 -4.90 -9.89 -23.15
CA LYS A 13 -5.84 -9.01 -22.49
C LYS A 13 -7.23 -9.64 -22.54
N VAL A 14 -7.73 -10.02 -21.37
CA VAL A 14 -9.07 -10.61 -21.23
C VAL A 14 -10.09 -9.58 -20.76
N GLU A 15 -11.35 -9.78 -21.17
CA GLU A 15 -12.46 -9.01 -20.61
C GLU A 15 -12.65 -9.35 -19.14
N SER A 16 -12.88 -8.32 -18.34
CA SER A 16 -12.96 -8.47 -16.89
C SER A 16 -14.06 -7.61 -16.28
N SER A 17 -14.54 -8.05 -15.13
CA SER A 17 -15.49 -7.32 -14.29
C SER A 17 -14.87 -6.96 -12.96
N VAL A 18 -15.29 -5.83 -12.41
CA VAL A 18 -14.83 -5.34 -11.11
C VAL A 18 -15.98 -5.43 -10.11
N PHE A 19 -15.68 -5.99 -8.94
CA PHE A 19 -16.56 -6.03 -7.78
C PHE A 19 -15.98 -5.10 -6.70
N TYR A 20 -16.85 -4.38 -6.03
CA TYR A 20 -16.54 -3.65 -4.83
C TYR A 20 -17.22 -4.32 -3.65
N ILE A 21 -16.46 -4.71 -2.65
CA ILE A 21 -16.90 -5.47 -1.49
C ILE A 21 -16.61 -4.64 -0.24
N GLY A 22 -17.57 -4.52 0.67
CA GLY A 22 -17.41 -3.94 1.98
C GLY A 22 -17.81 -4.93 3.06
N SER A 23 -17.03 -5.00 4.15
CA SER A 23 -17.35 -5.82 5.33
C SER A 23 -16.89 -5.16 6.62
N ASN A 24 -17.58 -5.47 7.72
CA ASN A 24 -17.17 -5.11 9.08
C ASN A 24 -16.42 -6.25 9.78
N ASP A 25 -16.18 -7.36 9.07
CA ASP A 25 -15.46 -8.53 9.58
C ASP A 25 -14.30 -8.88 8.62
N ALA A 26 -13.07 -8.84 9.12
CA ALA A 26 -11.89 -9.22 8.33
C ALA A 26 -11.88 -10.72 7.97
N ASP A 27 -12.52 -11.58 8.76
CA ASP A 27 -12.63 -13.00 8.46
C ASP A 27 -13.46 -13.27 7.19
N ASP A 28 -14.43 -12.40 6.88
CA ASP A 28 -15.14 -12.46 5.59
C ASP A 28 -14.18 -12.38 4.42
N LEU A 29 -13.24 -11.44 4.47
CA LEU A 29 -12.28 -11.27 3.39
C LEU A 29 -11.33 -12.46 3.29
N THR A 30 -10.99 -13.09 4.42
CA THR A 30 -10.21 -14.33 4.43
C THR A 30 -10.98 -15.48 3.77
N ALA A 31 -12.27 -15.63 4.05
CA ALA A 31 -13.14 -16.64 3.43
C ALA A 31 -13.29 -16.38 1.91
N ILE A 32 -13.56 -15.13 1.54
CA ILE A 32 -13.66 -14.70 0.14
C ILE A 32 -12.36 -14.99 -0.61
N ARG A 33 -11.20 -14.62 -0.05
CA ARG A 33 -9.89 -14.89 -0.64
C ARG A 33 -9.68 -16.37 -0.91
N ARG A 34 -10.01 -17.22 0.06
CA ARG A 34 -9.88 -18.68 -0.08
C ARG A 34 -10.74 -19.19 -1.23
N TYR A 35 -12.02 -18.81 -1.27
CA TYR A 35 -12.93 -19.22 -2.34
C TYR A 35 -12.42 -18.78 -3.72
N LEU A 36 -12.05 -17.51 -3.87
CA LEU A 36 -11.60 -16.95 -5.15
C LEU A 36 -10.34 -17.65 -5.69
N LEU A 37 -9.41 -18.06 -4.80
CA LEU A 37 -8.17 -18.72 -5.19
C LEU A 37 -8.30 -20.23 -5.46
N THR A 38 -9.40 -20.87 -5.02
CA THR A 38 -9.54 -22.33 -5.09
C THR A 38 -10.71 -22.81 -5.91
N SER A 39 -11.70 -21.97 -6.19
CA SER A 39 -12.99 -22.41 -6.74
C SER A 39 -13.38 -21.73 -8.06
N LEU A 40 -12.70 -20.66 -8.46
CA LEU A 40 -13.01 -19.99 -9.73
C LEU A 40 -12.39 -20.72 -10.93
N PRO A 41 -13.00 -20.61 -12.12
CA PRO A 41 -12.46 -21.13 -13.37
C PRO A 41 -11.10 -20.52 -13.73
N SER A 42 -10.94 -19.22 -13.46
CA SER A 42 -9.68 -18.48 -13.64
C SER A 42 -9.33 -17.77 -12.35
N LEU A 43 -8.01 -17.65 -12.07
CA LEU A 43 -7.54 -16.88 -10.93
C LEU A 43 -7.96 -15.40 -11.07
N PRO A 44 -8.24 -14.72 -9.94
CA PRO A 44 -8.50 -13.30 -9.97
C PRO A 44 -7.34 -12.51 -10.58
N ILE A 45 -7.67 -11.47 -11.37
CA ILE A 45 -6.67 -10.64 -12.04
C ILE A 45 -6.01 -9.67 -11.05
N ALA A 46 -6.80 -9.08 -10.14
CA ALA A 46 -6.31 -8.13 -9.14
C ALA A 46 -7.26 -8.09 -7.94
N GLY A 47 -6.70 -7.80 -6.78
CA GLY A 47 -7.44 -7.52 -5.56
C GLY A 47 -6.68 -6.52 -4.70
N GLU A 48 -7.33 -5.41 -4.36
CA GLU A 48 -6.77 -4.36 -3.53
C GLU A 48 -7.60 -4.19 -2.27
N TYR A 49 -6.95 -4.35 -1.14
CA TYR A 49 -7.55 -4.13 0.18
C TYR A 49 -7.33 -2.68 0.62
N ILE A 50 -8.34 -2.10 1.25
CA ILE A 50 -8.28 -0.76 1.84
C ILE A 50 -9.10 -0.76 3.14
N HIS A 51 -8.46 -0.41 4.25
CA HIS A 51 -9.16 -0.14 5.51
C HIS A 51 -9.80 1.25 5.48
N ARG A 52 -10.91 1.44 6.20
CA ARG A 52 -11.69 2.68 6.21
C ARG A 52 -10.85 3.94 6.50
N ASP A 53 -9.91 3.89 7.44
CA ASP A 53 -9.08 5.04 7.77
C ASP A 53 -8.14 5.42 6.62
N ALA A 54 -7.55 4.42 5.96
CA ALA A 54 -6.77 4.64 4.74
C ALA A 54 -7.63 5.22 3.61
N TYR A 55 -8.87 4.73 3.49
CA TYR A 55 -9.82 5.25 2.52
C TYR A 55 -10.15 6.72 2.75
N LEU A 56 -10.47 7.10 4.00
CA LEU A 56 -10.80 8.48 4.39
C LEU A 56 -9.64 9.45 4.15
N ILE A 57 -8.42 9.05 4.54
CA ILE A 57 -7.21 9.84 4.30
C ILE A 57 -6.97 10.00 2.78
N GLY A 58 -7.10 8.92 2.01
CA GLY A 58 -6.97 8.93 0.56
C GLY A 58 -7.98 9.86 -0.11
N GLU A 59 -9.24 9.85 0.32
CA GLU A 59 -10.28 10.71 -0.23
C GLU A 59 -10.03 12.18 0.10
N LYS A 60 -9.66 12.51 1.34
CA LYS A 60 -9.52 13.88 1.80
C LYS A 60 -8.22 14.55 1.35
N TYR A 61 -7.12 13.82 1.35
CA TYR A 61 -5.78 14.35 1.12
C TYR A 61 -5.14 13.88 -0.19
N GLY A 62 -5.74 12.94 -0.91
CA GLY A 62 -5.27 12.40 -2.18
C GLY A 62 -6.03 12.86 -3.41
N LYS A 63 -7.03 13.74 -3.27
CA LYS A 63 -7.95 14.14 -4.35
C LYS A 63 -7.23 14.72 -5.57
N ASP A 64 -6.31 15.64 -5.40
CA ASP A 64 -5.55 16.24 -6.49
C ASP A 64 -4.64 15.23 -7.20
N THR A 65 -3.99 14.36 -6.44
CA THR A 65 -3.20 13.24 -6.97
C THR A 65 -4.09 12.32 -7.79
N PHE A 66 -5.26 11.97 -7.28
CA PHE A 66 -6.25 11.17 -7.99
C PHE A 66 -6.63 11.81 -9.33
N LEU A 67 -7.06 13.08 -9.30
CA LEU A 67 -7.49 13.81 -10.50
C LEU A 67 -6.34 14.02 -11.49
N PHE A 68 -5.12 14.21 -10.99
CA PHE A 68 -3.93 14.28 -11.83
C PHE A 68 -3.68 12.95 -12.57
N ILE A 69 -3.72 11.83 -11.85
CA ILE A 69 -3.51 10.50 -12.44
C ILE A 69 -4.64 10.18 -13.43
N GLU A 70 -5.88 10.49 -13.07
CA GLU A 70 -7.05 10.28 -13.93
C GLU A 70 -6.90 10.99 -15.27
N LYS A 71 -6.38 12.21 -15.25
CA LYS A 71 -6.24 13.05 -16.45
C LYS A 71 -4.96 12.76 -17.24
N PHE A 72 -3.84 12.52 -16.57
CA PHE A 72 -2.51 12.48 -17.19
C PHE A 72 -1.84 11.11 -17.15
N GLY A 73 -2.45 10.14 -16.48
CA GLY A 73 -1.93 8.79 -16.30
C GLY A 73 -0.81 8.68 -15.27
N THR A 74 -0.57 7.45 -14.81
CA THR A 74 0.43 7.14 -13.77
C THR A 74 1.87 7.42 -14.20
N ALA A 75 2.18 7.32 -15.51
CA ALA A 75 3.52 7.56 -16.04
C ALA A 75 4.04 9.00 -15.81
N ASN A 76 3.16 9.96 -15.60
CA ASN A 76 3.51 11.36 -15.35
C ASN A 76 3.65 11.69 -13.85
N VAL A 77 3.26 10.80 -12.96
CA VAL A 77 3.35 11.00 -11.50
C VAL A 77 4.77 11.32 -11.03
N PRO A 78 5.82 10.57 -11.44
CA PRO A 78 7.18 10.89 -11.02
C PRO A 78 7.64 12.30 -11.43
N LYS A 79 7.21 12.79 -12.59
CA LYS A 79 7.53 14.14 -13.05
C LYS A 79 6.85 15.21 -12.21
N ALA A 80 5.57 15.00 -11.86
CA ALA A 80 4.83 15.92 -11.00
C ALA A 80 5.43 16.00 -9.59
N PHE A 81 5.78 14.86 -9.00
CA PHE A 81 6.47 14.83 -7.71
C PHE A 81 7.85 15.48 -7.77
N ALA A 82 8.65 15.19 -8.78
CA ALA A 82 9.97 15.84 -8.94
C ALA A 82 9.86 17.38 -9.10
N MET A 83 8.79 17.87 -9.72
CA MET A 83 8.54 19.31 -9.81
C MET A 83 8.14 19.88 -8.44
N LYS A 84 7.25 19.19 -7.72
CA LYS A 84 6.87 19.55 -6.34
C LYS A 84 8.09 19.61 -5.43
N ASP A 85 8.94 18.58 -5.45
CA ASP A 85 10.16 18.50 -4.62
C ASP A 85 11.13 19.66 -4.88
N LYS A 86 11.26 20.11 -6.14
CA LYS A 86 12.05 21.31 -6.46
C LYS A 86 11.49 22.58 -5.84
N VAL A 87 10.16 22.74 -5.87
CA VAL A 87 9.49 23.88 -5.24
C VAL A 87 9.64 23.82 -3.73
N ASP A 88 9.42 22.66 -3.13
CA ASP A 88 9.57 22.43 -1.69
C ASP A 88 11.01 22.69 -1.24
N GLY A 89 12.00 22.17 -1.97
CA GLY A 89 13.41 22.41 -1.67
C GLY A 89 13.82 23.89 -1.81
N PHE A 90 13.16 24.66 -2.68
CA PHE A 90 13.35 26.12 -2.73
C PHE A 90 12.74 26.82 -1.50
N LEU A 91 11.53 26.45 -1.12
CA LEU A 91 10.81 27.03 0.03
C LEU A 91 11.49 26.69 1.37
N GLU A 92 12.09 25.50 1.48
CA GLU A 92 12.85 25.10 2.68
C GLU A 92 14.08 25.98 2.97
N LYS A 93 14.69 26.58 1.94
CA LYS A 93 15.77 27.57 2.13
C LYS A 93 15.31 28.78 2.93
N PHE A 94 14.03 29.09 2.85
CA PHE A 94 13.39 30.16 3.63
C PHE A 94 12.74 29.65 4.92
N LYS A 95 13.01 28.42 5.33
CA LYS A 95 12.41 27.73 6.50
C LYS A 95 10.89 27.57 6.43
N ILE A 96 10.33 27.57 5.21
CA ILE A 96 8.90 27.39 4.96
C ILE A 96 8.71 25.94 4.52
N LYS A 97 8.28 25.09 5.46
CA LYS A 97 8.05 23.66 5.19
C LYS A 97 6.55 23.39 5.04
N GLY A 98 6.20 22.54 4.07
CA GLY A 98 4.83 22.06 3.86
C GLY A 98 3.86 23.10 3.29
N LEU A 99 4.32 24.28 2.87
CA LEU A 99 3.46 25.31 2.28
C LEU A 99 2.79 24.83 0.99
N THR A 100 3.54 24.15 0.14
CA THR A 100 3.01 23.58 -1.12
C THR A 100 1.84 22.65 -0.84
N ASP A 101 1.98 21.75 0.14
CA ASP A 101 0.93 20.81 0.54
C ASP A 101 -0.29 21.53 1.14
N GLN A 102 -0.08 22.58 1.93
CA GLN A 102 -1.18 23.39 2.46
C GLN A 102 -1.95 24.09 1.35
N ILE A 103 -1.26 24.69 0.37
CA ILE A 103 -1.88 25.35 -0.78
C ILE A 103 -2.66 24.34 -1.62
N LEU A 104 -2.03 23.22 -1.96
CA LEU A 104 -2.69 22.15 -2.71
C LEU A 104 -3.91 21.61 -1.96
N GLN A 105 -3.81 21.41 -0.65
CA GLN A 105 -4.94 20.97 0.18
C GLN A 105 -6.08 22.01 0.19
N ALA A 106 -5.77 23.29 0.28
CA ALA A 106 -6.78 24.34 0.20
C ALA A 106 -7.49 24.36 -1.15
N ILE A 107 -6.75 24.15 -2.25
CA ILE A 107 -7.33 24.06 -3.60
C ILE A 107 -8.24 22.83 -3.72
N THR A 108 -7.86 21.68 -3.14
CA THR A 108 -8.67 20.45 -3.23
C THR A 108 -10.04 20.58 -2.57
N PHE A 109 -10.20 21.51 -1.64
CA PHE A 109 -11.50 21.79 -1.01
C PHE A 109 -12.55 22.24 -2.03
N PHE A 110 -12.13 22.98 -3.06
CA PHE A 110 -13.01 23.48 -4.12
C PHE A 110 -13.22 22.50 -5.28
N LEU A 111 -12.50 21.37 -5.29
CA LEU A 111 -12.66 20.38 -6.33
C LEU A 111 -13.88 19.48 -6.04
N PRO A 112 -14.60 19.01 -7.08
CA PRO A 112 -15.74 18.10 -6.90
C PRO A 112 -15.28 16.76 -6.29
N SER A 113 -16.24 16.02 -5.74
CA SER A 113 -15.97 14.63 -5.31
C SER A 113 -15.45 13.81 -6.50
N HIS A 114 -14.36 13.10 -6.30
CA HIS A 114 -13.73 12.28 -7.32
C HIS A 114 -14.18 10.82 -7.26
N LEU A 115 -14.85 10.43 -6.18
CA LEU A 115 -15.30 9.06 -5.97
C LEU A 115 -16.79 8.89 -6.28
N PRO A 116 -17.18 7.73 -6.84
CA PRO A 116 -18.58 7.38 -7.06
C PRO A 116 -19.36 7.32 -5.75
N LYS A 117 -20.63 7.72 -5.79
CA LYS A 117 -21.52 7.76 -4.62
C LYS A 117 -21.60 6.41 -3.88
N ARG A 118 -21.73 5.30 -4.62
CA ARG A 118 -21.79 3.97 -4.00
C ARG A 118 -20.53 3.62 -3.19
N MET A 119 -19.37 4.05 -3.64
CA MET A 119 -18.12 3.85 -2.90
C MET A 119 -18.09 4.63 -1.59
N THR A 120 -18.56 5.88 -1.59
CA THR A 120 -18.62 6.69 -0.37
C THR A 120 -19.68 6.17 0.61
N GLU A 121 -20.80 5.66 0.11
CA GLU A 121 -21.80 4.97 0.94
C GLU A 121 -21.24 3.71 1.61
N TYR A 122 -20.40 2.94 0.90
CA TYR A 122 -19.74 1.76 1.46
C TYR A 122 -18.68 2.15 2.48
N ARG A 123 -17.87 3.19 2.22
CA ARG A 123 -16.90 3.74 3.18
C ARG A 123 -17.56 4.06 4.52
N ASP A 124 -18.74 4.69 4.50
CA ASP A 124 -19.44 5.11 5.71
C ASP A 124 -20.05 3.92 6.48
N ARG A 125 -20.26 2.80 5.80
CA ARG A 125 -20.93 1.61 6.33
C ARG A 125 -19.98 0.51 6.81
N TYR A 126 -18.83 0.36 6.15
CA TYR A 126 -17.92 -0.78 6.35
C TYR A 126 -16.52 -0.34 6.76
N GLU A 127 -15.84 -1.21 7.52
CA GLU A 127 -14.45 -0.98 7.94
C GLU A 127 -13.44 -1.48 6.91
N HIS A 128 -13.76 -2.60 6.24
CA HIS A 128 -12.88 -3.25 5.29
C HIS A 128 -13.45 -3.15 3.89
N HIS A 129 -12.62 -2.78 2.93
CA HIS A 129 -12.98 -2.65 1.52
C HIS A 129 -12.05 -3.50 0.66
N LEU A 130 -12.63 -4.21 -0.30
CA LEU A 130 -11.91 -4.97 -1.31
C LEU A 130 -12.37 -4.57 -2.70
N VAL A 131 -11.44 -4.13 -3.52
CA VAL A 131 -11.64 -3.94 -4.96
C VAL A 131 -11.13 -5.18 -5.66
N LEU A 132 -12.01 -5.93 -6.29
CA LEU A 132 -11.73 -7.22 -6.89
C LEU A 132 -11.95 -7.16 -8.40
N ARG A 133 -10.97 -7.62 -9.19
CA ARG A 133 -11.10 -7.81 -10.64
C ARG A 133 -10.99 -9.29 -11.00
N VAL A 134 -11.97 -9.79 -11.70
CA VAL A 134 -12.02 -11.18 -12.20
C VAL A 134 -12.28 -11.21 -13.70
N GLU A 135 -11.86 -12.27 -14.38
CA GLU A 135 -12.24 -12.50 -15.78
C GLU A 135 -13.76 -12.67 -15.92
N ASN A 136 -14.31 -12.30 -17.07
CA ASN A 136 -15.76 -12.39 -17.28
C ASN A 136 -16.30 -13.82 -17.22
N ASN A 137 -15.48 -14.84 -17.51
CA ASN A 137 -15.84 -16.24 -17.33
C ASN A 137 -16.09 -16.63 -15.85
N SER A 138 -15.46 -15.91 -14.91
CA SER A 138 -15.61 -16.11 -13.46
C SER A 138 -16.65 -15.19 -12.82
N LYS A 139 -17.20 -14.21 -13.58
CA LYS A 139 -18.10 -13.18 -13.04
C LYS A 139 -19.34 -13.77 -12.36
N ALA A 140 -20.08 -14.62 -13.09
CA ALA A 140 -21.34 -15.17 -12.58
C ALA A 140 -21.14 -15.99 -11.30
N GLN A 141 -20.10 -16.81 -11.27
CA GLN A 141 -19.78 -17.63 -10.11
C GLN A 141 -19.31 -16.78 -8.92
N THR A 142 -18.53 -15.74 -9.16
CA THR A 142 -18.12 -14.78 -8.13
C THR A 142 -19.34 -14.07 -7.53
N GLU A 143 -20.24 -13.59 -8.38
CA GLU A 143 -21.45 -12.89 -7.95
C GLU A 143 -22.37 -13.77 -7.13
N GLN A 144 -22.59 -15.00 -7.60
CA GLN A 144 -23.39 -15.98 -6.87
C GLN A 144 -22.80 -16.27 -5.49
N PHE A 145 -21.50 -16.53 -5.42
CA PHE A 145 -20.82 -16.78 -4.15
C PHE A 145 -20.96 -15.59 -3.18
N LEU A 146 -20.69 -14.37 -3.62
CA LEU A 146 -20.78 -13.18 -2.76
C LEU A 146 -22.22 -12.95 -2.27
N LYS A 147 -23.20 -13.17 -3.12
CA LYS A 147 -24.62 -13.07 -2.77
C LYS A 147 -25.00 -14.09 -1.69
N GLU A 148 -24.65 -15.35 -1.88
CA GLU A 148 -24.93 -16.42 -0.92
C GLU A 148 -24.19 -16.17 0.39
N TYR A 149 -22.92 -15.80 0.32
CA TYR A 149 -22.09 -15.53 1.48
C TYR A 149 -22.66 -14.42 2.36
N PHE A 150 -22.93 -13.25 1.82
CA PHE A 150 -23.47 -12.12 2.58
C PHE A 150 -24.96 -12.25 2.94
N THR A 151 -25.71 -13.14 2.29
CA THR A 151 -27.06 -13.49 2.74
C THR A 151 -27.02 -14.23 4.08
N VAL A 152 -25.99 -15.07 4.30
CA VAL A 152 -25.81 -15.83 5.54
C VAL A 152 -25.13 -14.98 6.62
N HIS A 153 -24.01 -14.34 6.29
CA HIS A 153 -23.15 -13.67 7.28
C HIS A 153 -23.64 -12.28 7.69
N GLN A 154 -24.33 -11.54 6.81
CA GLN A 154 -24.89 -10.20 7.04
C GLN A 154 -23.88 -9.13 7.54
N SER A 155 -22.59 -9.45 7.57
CA SER A 155 -21.49 -8.58 8.02
C SER A 155 -21.02 -7.59 6.96
N GLY A 156 -21.39 -7.84 5.70
CA GLY A 156 -20.93 -7.06 4.55
C GLY A 156 -21.91 -7.05 3.40
N ASN A 157 -21.49 -6.47 2.31
CA ASN A 157 -22.22 -6.44 1.04
C ASN A 157 -21.25 -6.18 -0.13
N TYR A 158 -21.75 -6.31 -1.35
CA TYR A 158 -20.97 -6.04 -2.56
C TYR A 158 -21.84 -5.37 -3.64
N PHE A 159 -21.17 -4.82 -4.63
CA PHE A 159 -21.78 -4.45 -5.90
C PHE A 159 -20.85 -4.70 -7.07
N VAL A 160 -21.43 -4.97 -8.23
CA VAL A 160 -20.69 -4.99 -9.50
C VAL A 160 -20.50 -3.55 -9.96
N CYS A 161 -19.27 -3.16 -10.18
CA CYS A 161 -18.91 -1.83 -10.64
C CYS A 161 -19.27 -1.63 -12.12
N SER A 162 -19.70 -0.43 -12.47
CA SER A 162 -19.56 0.03 -13.85
C SER A 162 -18.07 0.15 -14.23
N GLU A 163 -17.76 0.33 -15.50
CA GLU A 163 -16.39 0.50 -15.96
C GLU A 163 -15.71 1.70 -15.27
N GLU A 164 -16.43 2.83 -15.17
CA GLU A 164 -15.95 4.03 -14.52
C GLU A 164 -15.73 3.82 -13.01
N GLU A 165 -16.67 3.18 -12.33
CA GLU A 165 -16.53 2.88 -10.90
C GLU A 165 -15.35 1.97 -10.63
N GLY A 166 -15.17 0.91 -11.42
CA GLY A 166 -14.04 -0.01 -11.28
C GLY A 166 -12.70 0.67 -11.51
N ARG A 167 -12.60 1.54 -12.52
CA ARG A 167 -11.41 2.33 -12.80
C ARG A 167 -11.10 3.27 -11.63
N LYS A 168 -12.10 3.98 -11.12
CA LYS A 168 -11.93 4.91 -9.98
C LYS A 168 -11.60 4.18 -8.68
N ALA A 169 -12.14 3.00 -8.44
CA ALA A 169 -11.85 2.20 -7.26
C ALA A 169 -10.37 1.80 -7.20
N PHE A 170 -9.82 1.27 -8.29
CA PHE A 170 -8.39 0.96 -8.36
C PHE A 170 -7.50 2.20 -8.27
N LEU A 171 -7.93 3.31 -8.91
CA LEU A 171 -7.17 4.56 -8.88
C LEU A 171 -7.11 5.16 -7.47
N HIS A 172 -8.19 5.04 -6.70
CA HIS A 172 -8.22 5.53 -5.32
C HIS A 172 -7.14 4.90 -4.44
N ARG A 173 -6.89 3.60 -4.62
CA ARG A 173 -5.82 2.89 -3.92
C ARG A 173 -4.46 3.56 -4.13
N PHE A 174 -4.13 4.00 -5.34
CA PHE A 174 -2.86 4.69 -5.61
C PHE A 174 -2.75 6.06 -4.96
N ALA A 175 -3.87 6.73 -4.73
CA ALA A 175 -3.88 8.05 -4.10
C ALA A 175 -3.57 8.00 -2.59
N ILE A 176 -3.75 6.86 -1.92
CA ILE A 176 -3.63 6.71 -0.46
C ILE A 176 -2.20 7.00 0.01
N ALA A 177 -1.18 6.42 -0.61
CA ALA A 177 0.21 6.59 -0.19
C ALA A 177 0.64 8.08 -0.20
N GLY A 178 0.32 8.81 -1.27
CA GLY A 178 0.56 10.25 -1.36
C GLY A 178 -0.26 11.07 -0.36
N ALA A 179 -1.47 10.60 -0.03
CA ALA A 179 -2.36 11.25 0.91
C ALA A 179 -1.85 11.21 2.35
N ALA A 180 -1.22 10.12 2.77
CA ALA A 180 -0.60 10.01 4.08
C ALA A 180 0.51 11.07 4.27
N ILE A 181 1.37 11.25 3.27
CA ILE A 181 2.41 12.27 3.27
C ILE A 181 1.79 13.67 3.34
N ARG A 182 0.75 13.94 2.54
CA ARG A 182 0.02 15.23 2.58
C ARG A 182 -0.60 15.48 3.95
N TYR A 183 -1.21 14.47 4.56
CA TYR A 183 -1.75 14.60 5.91
C TYR A 183 -0.67 15.04 6.89
N ARG A 184 0.47 14.34 6.94
CA ARG A 184 1.61 14.72 7.77
C ARG A 184 2.04 16.16 7.53
N ASP A 185 2.21 16.55 6.27
CA ASP A 185 2.79 17.85 5.91
C ASP A 185 1.83 19.01 6.19
N THR A 186 0.54 18.77 6.20
CA THR A 186 -0.48 19.76 6.57
C THR A 186 -0.81 19.80 8.08
N HIS A 187 -0.38 18.79 8.86
CA HIS A 187 -0.65 18.65 10.31
C HIS A 187 0.64 18.56 11.15
N ARG A 188 1.69 19.27 10.75
CA ARG A 188 3.01 19.22 11.40
C ARG A 188 3.04 19.60 12.87
N SER A 189 2.01 20.30 13.37
CA SER A 189 1.85 20.61 14.81
C SER A 189 1.45 19.39 15.63
N GLU A 190 0.76 18.43 15.03
CA GLU A 190 0.20 17.24 15.69
C GLU A 190 0.94 15.96 15.30
N VAL A 191 1.52 15.93 14.10
CA VAL A 191 2.16 14.78 13.50
C VAL A 191 3.68 14.92 13.57
N GLU A 192 4.35 13.88 14.07
CA GLU A 192 5.81 13.80 14.00
C GLU A 192 6.28 13.31 12.65
N ASP A 193 5.94 12.07 12.32
CA ASP A 193 6.25 11.44 11.04
C ASP A 193 5.35 10.22 10.80
N ILE A 194 5.61 9.50 9.71
CA ILE A 194 4.95 8.26 9.32
C ILE A 194 5.96 7.12 9.42
N VAL A 195 5.60 6.06 10.13
CA VAL A 195 6.29 4.77 10.03
C VAL A 195 5.57 3.96 8.97
N ALA A 196 6.19 3.80 7.82
CA ALA A 196 5.64 3.10 6.67
C ALA A 196 6.29 1.74 6.50
N LEU A 197 5.50 0.67 6.63
CA LEU A 197 5.96 -0.71 6.57
C LEU A 197 5.31 -1.44 5.39
N ASP A 198 6.14 -2.13 4.61
CA ASP A 198 5.70 -3.06 3.58
C ASP A 198 5.89 -4.48 4.10
N ILE A 199 4.80 -5.19 4.34
CA ILE A 199 4.81 -6.45 5.07
C ILE A 199 4.20 -7.55 4.22
N ALA A 200 4.93 -8.66 4.04
CA ALA A 200 4.39 -9.89 3.49
C ALA A 200 4.06 -10.85 4.63
N LEU A 201 2.78 -11.15 4.78
CA LEU A 201 2.29 -12.09 5.77
C LEU A 201 2.37 -13.54 5.26
N ARG A 202 2.43 -14.49 6.18
CA ARG A 202 2.37 -15.90 5.85
C ARG A 202 1.03 -16.23 5.19
N ARG A 203 1.04 -17.18 4.26
CA ARG A 203 -0.13 -17.55 3.46
C ARG A 203 -1.40 -17.82 4.27
N ASN A 204 -1.25 -18.38 5.47
CA ASN A 204 -2.37 -18.80 6.32
C ASN A 204 -2.62 -17.86 7.51
N ASP A 205 -1.95 -16.70 7.57
CA ASP A 205 -2.22 -15.71 8.62
C ASP A 205 -3.65 -15.19 8.47
N ARG A 206 -4.37 -15.17 9.59
CA ARG A 206 -5.71 -14.60 9.70
C ARG A 206 -5.68 -13.19 10.26
N GLU A 207 -4.69 -12.89 11.09
CA GLU A 207 -4.46 -11.56 11.64
C GLU A 207 -3.66 -10.75 10.62
N TRP A 208 -4.28 -9.77 10.01
CA TRP A 208 -3.68 -9.00 8.91
C TRP A 208 -2.87 -7.81 9.40
N VAL A 209 -3.02 -7.47 10.67
CA VAL A 209 -2.30 -6.38 11.32
C VAL A 209 -1.80 -6.83 12.69
N GLU A 210 -0.77 -6.13 13.20
CA GLU A 210 -0.20 -6.42 14.51
C GLU A 210 -1.14 -5.95 15.63
N GLN A 211 -1.22 -6.74 16.71
CA GLN A 211 -1.82 -6.29 17.96
C GLN A 211 -0.78 -5.46 18.71
N LEU A 212 -0.97 -4.15 18.70
CA LEU A 212 -0.03 -3.23 19.30
C LEU A 212 -0.21 -3.15 20.82
N PRO A 213 0.89 -3.13 21.59
CA PRO A 213 0.83 -2.78 23.02
C PRO A 213 0.23 -1.38 23.22
N ALA A 214 -0.48 -1.17 24.32
CA ALA A 214 -1.16 0.10 24.61
C ALA A 214 -0.23 1.32 24.58
N GLU A 215 1.02 1.14 24.99
CA GLU A 215 2.03 2.20 24.94
C GLU A 215 2.40 2.63 23.52
N MET A 216 2.34 1.71 22.55
CA MET A 216 2.53 2.03 21.15
C MET A 216 1.27 2.64 20.54
N GLU A 217 0.10 2.06 20.81
CA GLU A 217 -1.20 2.59 20.36
C GLU A 217 -1.38 4.06 20.77
N ASN A 218 -1.01 4.42 21.99
CA ASN A 218 -1.13 5.79 22.50
C ASN A 218 -0.25 6.82 21.74
N LYS A 219 0.80 6.38 21.06
CA LYS A 219 1.71 7.21 20.24
C LYS A 219 1.19 7.44 18.82
N ILE A 220 0.14 6.74 18.38
CA ILE A 220 -0.36 6.74 17.01
C ILE A 220 -1.63 7.61 16.90
N LEU A 221 -1.75 8.37 15.82
CA LEU A 221 -2.96 9.11 15.45
C LEU A 221 -3.86 8.30 14.54
N TYR A 222 -3.28 7.71 13.48
CA TYR A 222 -3.96 6.90 12.50
C TYR A 222 -3.13 5.69 12.10
N LYS A 223 -3.84 4.60 11.82
CA LYS A 223 -3.30 3.36 11.26
C LYS A 223 -3.91 3.16 9.88
N LEU A 224 -3.10 3.28 8.84
CA LEU A 224 -3.58 3.18 7.47
C LEU A 224 -3.17 1.82 6.91
N TYR A 225 -4.13 0.95 6.70
CA TYR A 225 -3.90 -0.39 6.18
C TYR A 225 -4.48 -0.51 4.78
N TYR A 226 -3.66 -0.89 3.83
CA TYR A 226 -4.05 -1.14 2.45
C TYR A 226 -3.02 -2.05 1.77
N GLY A 227 -3.36 -2.71 0.68
CA GLY A 227 -2.36 -3.54 0.00
C GLY A 227 -2.92 -4.57 -0.95
N HIS A 228 -2.01 -5.43 -1.40
CA HIS A 228 -2.24 -6.44 -2.43
C HIS A 228 -2.86 -7.69 -1.81
N PHE A 229 -4.16 -7.82 -1.98
CA PHE A 229 -4.98 -8.81 -1.30
C PHE A 229 -4.55 -10.27 -1.53
N PHE A 230 -4.24 -10.63 -2.77
CA PHE A 230 -3.97 -12.03 -3.10
C PHE A 230 -2.58 -12.51 -2.73
N CYS A 231 -1.57 -11.67 -2.84
CA CYS A 231 -0.20 -12.01 -2.42
C CYS A 231 0.06 -11.78 -0.94
N HIS A 232 -0.93 -11.28 -0.20
CA HIS A 232 -0.85 -11.06 1.25
C HIS A 232 0.24 -10.06 1.64
N VAL A 233 0.44 -9.05 0.78
CA VAL A 233 1.36 -7.94 1.02
C VAL A 233 0.57 -6.71 1.39
N PHE A 234 0.87 -6.15 2.55
CA PHE A 234 0.18 -5.01 3.10
C PHE A 234 1.14 -3.85 3.34
N HIS A 235 0.68 -2.67 2.98
CA HIS A 235 1.26 -1.42 3.43
C HIS A 235 0.58 -1.04 4.74
N GLN A 236 1.37 -0.78 5.76
CA GLN A 236 0.91 -0.36 7.07
C GLN A 236 1.60 0.95 7.42
N ASP A 237 0.87 2.06 7.29
CA ASP A 237 1.36 3.39 7.60
C ASP A 237 0.83 3.82 8.96
N TYR A 238 1.73 4.06 9.91
CA TYR A 238 1.42 4.53 11.24
C TYR A 238 1.78 6.01 11.36
N ILE A 239 0.77 6.85 11.48
CA ILE A 239 0.95 8.31 11.63
C ILE A 239 1.17 8.61 13.10
N LEU A 240 2.38 9.05 13.45
CA LEU A 240 2.77 9.26 14.83
C LEU A 240 2.40 10.65 15.34
N LYS A 241 1.95 10.70 16.59
CA LYS A 241 1.75 11.94 17.34
C LYS A 241 3.07 12.66 17.54
N LYS A 242 3.00 13.99 17.58
CA LYS A 242 4.15 14.86 17.82
C LYS A 242 4.91 14.47 19.09
N GLY A 243 6.26 14.54 19.01
CA GLY A 243 7.16 14.23 20.13
C GLY A 243 7.53 12.76 20.29
N ASN A 244 7.10 11.85 19.38
CA ASN A 244 7.49 10.45 19.41
C ASN A 244 8.59 10.16 18.37
N ASP A 245 9.54 9.29 18.71
CA ASP A 245 10.63 8.90 17.83
C ASP A 245 10.16 7.85 16.79
N PRO A 246 10.18 8.18 15.48
CA PRO A 246 9.75 7.24 14.43
C PRO A 246 10.65 6.00 14.34
N LEU A 247 11.97 6.15 14.54
CA LEU A 247 12.90 5.03 14.45
C LEU A 247 12.72 4.06 15.62
N GLU A 248 12.50 4.59 16.84
CA GLU A 248 12.18 3.73 17.97
C GLU A 248 10.89 2.95 17.72
N MET A 249 9.84 3.63 17.22
CA MET A 249 8.57 2.98 16.89
C MET A 249 8.76 1.89 15.83
N GLU A 250 9.49 2.17 14.77
CA GLU A 250 9.76 1.22 13.69
C GLU A 250 10.52 -0.02 14.21
N HIS A 251 11.53 0.17 15.06
CA HIS A 251 12.25 -0.93 15.69
C HIS A 251 11.38 -1.78 16.62
N GLN A 252 10.39 -1.18 17.29
CA GLN A 252 9.42 -1.92 18.10
C GLN A 252 8.47 -2.74 17.21
N MET A 253 8.03 -2.16 16.07
CA MET A 253 7.22 -2.87 15.09
C MET A 253 7.95 -4.07 14.50
N TRP A 254 9.25 -3.94 14.18
CA TRP A 254 10.04 -5.07 13.67
C TRP A 254 10.06 -6.25 14.63
N LYS A 255 10.13 -6.03 15.94
CA LYS A 255 10.07 -7.13 16.93
C LYS A 255 8.73 -7.87 16.88
N LEU A 256 7.62 -7.16 16.68
CA LEU A 256 6.30 -7.77 16.54
C LEU A 256 6.20 -8.58 15.24
N LEU A 257 6.73 -8.04 14.14
CA LEU A 257 6.78 -8.69 12.84
C LEU A 257 7.66 -9.96 12.86
N ASP A 258 8.83 -9.88 13.50
CA ASP A 258 9.73 -11.03 13.68
C ASP A 258 9.07 -12.16 14.49
N ALA A 259 8.33 -11.81 15.55
CA ALA A 259 7.59 -12.78 16.37
C ALA A 259 6.53 -13.54 15.53
N ARG A 260 5.90 -12.86 14.57
CA ARG A 260 4.95 -13.45 13.62
C ARG A 260 5.61 -14.16 12.44
N ARG A 261 6.91 -14.02 12.27
CA ARG A 261 7.67 -14.49 11.09
C ARG A 261 7.15 -13.86 9.79
N ALA A 262 6.73 -12.60 9.84
CA ALA A 262 6.41 -11.82 8.67
C ALA A 262 7.71 -11.45 7.92
N GLU A 263 7.60 -11.26 6.60
CA GLU A 263 8.72 -10.77 5.80
C GLU A 263 8.55 -9.26 5.57
N TYR A 264 9.61 -8.52 5.84
CA TYR A 264 9.67 -7.07 5.62
C TYR A 264 11.12 -6.65 5.30
N PRO A 265 11.31 -5.63 4.44
CA PRO A 265 10.31 -5.04 3.58
C PRO A 265 9.87 -6.03 2.49
N ALA A 266 8.60 -6.01 2.12
CA ALA A 266 8.08 -6.91 1.08
C ALA A 266 8.39 -6.39 -0.33
N GLU A 267 8.30 -5.07 -0.56
CA GLU A 267 8.41 -4.45 -1.89
C GLU A 267 9.47 -3.35 -1.96
N HIS A 268 9.53 -2.45 -0.97
CA HIS A 268 10.32 -1.23 -1.04
C HIS A 268 11.36 -1.12 0.09
N ASN A 269 12.36 -0.24 -0.11
CA ASN A 269 13.36 0.12 0.91
C ASN A 269 14.30 -0.99 1.37
N VAL A 270 14.40 -2.10 0.64
CA VAL A 270 15.39 -3.13 0.92
C VAL A 270 16.79 -2.48 0.93
N GLY A 271 17.44 -2.52 2.09
CA GLY A 271 18.82 -2.14 2.22
C GLY A 271 19.12 -0.70 2.65
N HIS A 272 18.10 0.12 2.84
CA HIS A 272 18.30 1.47 3.40
C HIS A 272 18.22 1.45 4.93
N LEU A 273 17.13 0.93 5.48
CA LEU A 273 16.91 0.80 6.92
C LEU A 273 17.05 -0.65 7.39
N TYR A 274 16.66 -1.60 6.57
CA TYR A 274 16.55 -3.00 6.93
C TYR A 274 17.86 -3.76 6.74
N ILE A 275 18.17 -4.62 7.69
CA ILE A 275 19.32 -5.52 7.64
C ILE A 275 18.98 -6.71 6.75
N ALA A 276 19.85 -7.01 5.77
CA ALA A 276 19.67 -8.18 4.92
C ALA A 276 19.74 -9.46 5.76
N LYS A 277 18.71 -10.30 5.66
CA LYS A 277 18.73 -11.64 6.23
C LYS A 277 19.91 -12.43 5.65
N PRO A 278 20.49 -13.39 6.39
CA PRO A 278 21.67 -14.14 5.94
C PRO A 278 21.52 -14.77 4.55
N ALA A 279 20.32 -15.25 4.22
CA ALA A 279 20.03 -15.82 2.89
C ALA A 279 20.24 -14.79 1.76
N LEU A 280 19.78 -13.54 1.95
CA LEU A 280 19.94 -12.48 0.97
C LEU A 280 21.39 -12.01 0.86
N ALA A 281 22.09 -11.85 1.99
CA ALA A 281 23.50 -11.50 2.01
C ALA A 281 24.37 -12.56 1.30
N ASN A 282 24.12 -13.85 1.53
CA ASN A 282 24.79 -14.94 0.86
C ASN A 282 24.48 -14.97 -0.65
N PHE A 283 23.25 -14.68 -1.03
CA PHE A 283 22.84 -14.59 -2.43
C PHE A 283 23.59 -13.45 -3.15
N TYR A 284 23.72 -12.27 -2.55
CA TYR A 284 24.52 -11.18 -3.10
C TYR A 284 25.99 -11.57 -3.27
N GLN A 285 26.61 -12.22 -2.27
CA GLN A 285 27.98 -12.66 -2.36
C GLN A 285 28.20 -13.69 -3.50
N LYS A 286 27.24 -14.57 -3.70
CA LYS A 286 27.28 -15.57 -4.78
C LYS A 286 27.20 -14.93 -6.16
N LEU A 287 26.29 -13.96 -6.35
CA LEU A 287 26.07 -13.34 -7.66
C LEU A 287 27.09 -12.25 -8.00
N ASP A 288 27.61 -11.55 -7.00
CA ASP A 288 28.61 -10.49 -7.14
C ASP A 288 29.82 -10.73 -6.23
N PRO A 289 30.71 -11.67 -6.57
CA PRO A 289 31.88 -11.97 -5.76
C PRO A 289 32.81 -10.77 -5.56
N THR A 290 32.76 -9.81 -6.46
CA THR A 290 33.58 -8.61 -6.43
C THR A 290 33.01 -7.52 -5.54
N ASN A 291 31.76 -7.63 -5.12
CA ASN A 291 31.01 -6.59 -4.44
C ASN A 291 31.03 -5.27 -5.21
N SER A 292 30.71 -5.31 -6.50
CA SER A 292 30.68 -4.15 -7.41
C SER A 292 29.29 -3.58 -7.59
N PHE A 293 28.27 -4.38 -7.33
CA PHE A 293 26.84 -4.01 -7.41
C PHE A 293 26.23 -4.05 -6.01
N ASN A 294 25.24 -3.20 -5.76
CA ASN A 294 24.51 -3.15 -4.48
C ASN A 294 25.42 -3.08 -3.23
N VAL A 295 26.55 -2.37 -3.33
CA VAL A 295 27.56 -2.27 -2.27
C VAL A 295 26.95 -1.68 -0.99
N GLY A 296 26.99 -2.43 0.10
CA GLY A 296 26.44 -2.03 1.40
C GLY A 296 24.92 -2.10 1.51
N ILE A 297 24.21 -2.52 0.49
CA ILE A 297 22.75 -2.70 0.54
C ILE A 297 22.41 -3.80 1.56
N GLY A 298 21.39 -3.57 2.39
CA GLY A 298 21.02 -4.46 3.50
C GLY A 298 22.07 -4.48 4.62
N HIS A 299 22.81 -3.38 4.80
CA HIS A 299 23.91 -3.28 5.76
C HIS A 299 25.01 -4.33 5.56
N THR A 300 25.13 -4.82 4.32
CA THR A 300 26.20 -5.75 3.94
C THR A 300 27.54 -5.04 3.81
N SER A 301 28.61 -5.80 3.51
CA SER A 301 29.96 -5.24 3.37
C SER A 301 30.04 -4.16 2.28
N LYS A 302 30.72 -3.08 2.57
CA LYS A 302 31.12 -2.02 1.60
C LYS A 302 32.49 -2.25 0.99
N LEU A 303 33.19 -3.32 1.40
CA LEU A 303 34.55 -3.61 0.95
C LEU A 303 34.53 -4.45 -0.33
N LYS A 304 35.49 -4.18 -1.25
CA LYS A 304 35.72 -5.03 -2.42
C LYS A 304 35.92 -6.48 -1.99
N TYR A 305 35.44 -7.41 -2.81
CA TYR A 305 35.51 -8.85 -2.54
C TYR A 305 34.92 -9.23 -1.18
N TRP A 306 33.97 -8.43 -0.67
CA TRP A 306 33.31 -8.63 0.64
C TRP A 306 34.29 -8.62 1.82
N GLY A 307 35.46 -7.95 1.67
CA GLY A 307 36.51 -7.92 2.67
C GLY A 307 37.38 -9.19 2.69
N LYS A 308 37.23 -10.09 1.73
CA LYS A 308 38.10 -11.28 1.56
C LYS A 308 39.34 -10.90 0.75
N ALA A 309 40.48 -11.54 1.04
CA ALA A 309 41.62 -11.41 0.17
C ALA A 309 41.29 -11.93 -1.25
N LYS A 310 41.90 -11.27 -2.26
CA LYS A 310 41.71 -11.70 -3.65
C LYS A 310 42.39 -13.07 -3.78
N SER A 311 41.60 -14.15 -3.96
CA SER A 311 42.13 -15.49 -4.26
C SER A 311 42.72 -15.53 -5.66
#